data_fc545cb3a0628ee2f43a4b12ccc0414c
#
_entry.id   fc545cb3a0628ee2f43a4b12ccc0414c
#
_cell.length_a   1.000
_cell.length_b   1.000
_cell.length_c   1.000
_cell.angle_alpha   90.00
_cell.angle_beta   90.00
_cell.angle_gamma   90.00
#
_symmetry.space_group_name_H-M   'P 1'
#
loop_
_entity.id
_entity.type
_entity.pdbx_description
1 polymer ?
#
loop_
_entity_poly.entity_id
_entity_poly.type
_entity_poly.pdbx_seq_one_letter_code
_entity_poly.pdbx_strand_id
1 'polypeptide(L)'
;IAQSKLIRILDVLATTGLGLLNPFRWAQALMAFVTGAPTILKIARAFLQSLLMRLPIRRIKYIISKDYDYYEELKLERDFLMSRSGKVTQNRIYIPGIRRLWKRTPKLRRTYPKSLDAKGRYVICENYNEVEAILNNGEIAMVLTIEGMHALGTDTALAKVEERINEIKSWSKPVFFITFSHHFNNYLAGHAHSIPDSLRILSDQTDGMNVGVAPEGDKAIRLLFGLNEQLERDPSLGRRILLDLKHMAVQSRKWYYDEVVLKCLNKGDTIPVLLSHVGFSGWDTIEEAIEYANQESDHEMKDGFYPWNINACGEDVEIVARTGGLVGLCFDQRILGDKKDKIDSIELIWKNLKAMVDAILKSEKLSESQKTNCWQYFTLGTDFEGYIDPTQDYGNVLLFDDFEEDLSAKMMELMNTEGEKYHLSGEVEVERAVRGICFENAYSFLKRHF
;
A
#
# COMPACT_ATOMS: atom_id res chain seq x y z
N ILE A 1 -6.46 -2.43 -11.85
CA ILE A 1 -7.87 -2.88 -11.64
C ILE A 1 -8.09 -4.28 -12.22
N ALA A 2 -7.58 -4.58 -13.42
CA ALA A 2 -7.75 -5.88 -14.07
C ALA A 2 -6.98 -7.00 -13.35
N GLN A 3 -5.74 -6.78 -12.92
CA GLN A 3 -4.96 -7.72 -12.12
C GLN A 3 -5.60 -8.01 -10.75
N SER A 4 -6.15 -6.99 -10.06
CA SER A 4 -6.75 -7.16 -8.74
C SER A 4 -7.92 -8.15 -8.71
N LYS A 5 -8.76 -8.17 -9.76
CA LYS A 5 -9.89 -9.12 -9.84
C LYS A 5 -9.46 -10.57 -10.05
N LEU A 6 -8.45 -10.80 -10.88
CA LEU A 6 -7.92 -12.16 -11.14
C LEU A 6 -7.41 -12.79 -9.85
N ILE A 7 -6.63 -12.03 -9.12
CA ILE A 7 -5.94 -12.51 -7.95
C ILE A 7 -6.92 -12.71 -6.79
N ARG A 8 -7.96 -11.87 -6.64
CA ARG A 8 -9.08 -12.14 -5.70
C ARG A 8 -9.77 -13.49 -5.98
N ILE A 9 -10.00 -13.81 -7.26
CA ILE A 9 -10.62 -15.08 -7.64
C ILE A 9 -9.68 -16.24 -7.36
N LEU A 10 -8.39 -16.10 -7.64
CA LEU A 10 -7.37 -17.13 -7.39
C LEU A 10 -7.16 -17.39 -5.91
N ASP A 11 -7.18 -16.35 -5.09
CA ASP A 11 -7.02 -16.45 -3.64
C ASP A 11 -8.25 -17.13 -2.99
N VAL A 12 -9.46 -16.75 -3.41
CA VAL A 12 -10.69 -17.44 -3.00
C VAL A 12 -10.68 -18.92 -3.40
N LEU A 13 -10.17 -19.26 -4.57
CA LEU A 13 -10.05 -20.67 -5.03
C LEU A 13 -8.94 -21.43 -4.27
N ALA A 14 -7.85 -20.76 -3.89
CA ALA A 14 -6.76 -21.35 -3.14
C ALA A 14 -7.12 -21.57 -1.65
N THR A 15 -7.90 -20.67 -1.06
CA THR A 15 -8.26 -20.72 0.38
C THR A 15 -9.48 -21.60 0.69
N THR A 16 -10.34 -21.91 -0.28
CA THR A 16 -11.60 -22.65 -0.05
C THR A 16 -11.45 -24.18 0.13
N GLY A 17 -10.24 -24.75 0.14
CA GLY A 17 -10.02 -26.16 0.46
C GLY A 17 -10.62 -27.18 -0.52
N LEU A 18 -11.18 -26.75 -1.64
CA LEU A 18 -11.76 -27.61 -2.70
C LEU A 18 -10.66 -28.23 -3.60
N GLY A 19 -9.61 -28.75 -2.96
CA GLY A 19 -8.38 -29.18 -3.62
C GLY A 19 -8.52 -30.33 -4.64
N LEU A 20 -9.62 -31.09 -4.64
CA LEU A 20 -9.87 -32.20 -5.59
C LEU A 20 -10.84 -31.82 -6.72
N LEU A 21 -11.67 -30.79 -6.53
CA LEU A 21 -12.64 -30.29 -7.51
C LEU A 21 -12.22 -28.95 -8.12
N ASN A 22 -11.01 -28.48 -7.83
CA ASN A 22 -10.54 -27.19 -8.29
C ASN A 22 -10.16 -27.27 -9.78
N PRO A 23 -10.96 -26.69 -10.69
CA PRO A 23 -10.67 -26.68 -12.13
C PRO A 23 -9.32 -26.03 -12.44
N PHE A 24 -8.77 -25.28 -11.49
CA PHE A 24 -7.48 -24.63 -11.59
C PHE A 24 -6.30 -25.59 -11.45
N ARG A 25 -6.38 -26.60 -10.55
CA ARG A 25 -5.37 -27.68 -10.49
C ARG A 25 -5.38 -28.54 -11.75
N TRP A 26 -6.55 -28.76 -12.32
CA TRP A 26 -6.66 -29.42 -13.62
C TRP A 26 -6.10 -28.56 -14.76
N ALA A 27 -6.34 -27.26 -14.74
CA ALA A 27 -5.72 -26.33 -15.69
C ALA A 27 -4.19 -26.24 -15.52
N GLN A 28 -3.69 -26.27 -14.28
CA GLN A 28 -2.25 -26.34 -13.99
C GLN A 28 -1.63 -27.67 -14.46
N ALA A 29 -2.29 -28.79 -14.20
CA ALA A 29 -1.85 -30.11 -14.65
C ALA A 29 -1.89 -30.22 -16.19
N LEU A 30 -2.93 -29.67 -16.82
CA LEU A 30 -3.03 -29.59 -18.28
C LEU A 30 -1.97 -28.66 -18.88
N MET A 31 -1.69 -27.54 -18.24
CA MET A 31 -0.62 -26.64 -18.66
C MET A 31 0.77 -27.22 -18.46
N ALA A 32 1.00 -27.96 -17.38
CA ALA A 32 2.25 -28.70 -17.19
C ALA A 32 2.46 -29.80 -18.25
N PHE A 33 1.38 -30.40 -18.73
CA PHE A 33 1.43 -31.42 -19.79
C PHE A 33 1.70 -30.82 -21.19
N VAL A 34 1.35 -29.54 -21.40
CA VAL A 34 1.51 -28.82 -22.68
C VAL A 34 2.85 -28.06 -22.76
N THR A 35 3.74 -28.21 -21.79
CA THR A 35 4.98 -27.40 -21.59
C THR A 35 6.08 -27.56 -22.65
N GLY A 36 5.79 -28.16 -23.81
CA GLY A 36 6.75 -28.21 -24.94
C GLY A 36 6.77 -27.00 -25.86
N ALA A 37 5.82 -26.04 -25.75
CA ALA A 37 5.74 -24.92 -26.68
C ALA A 37 5.44 -23.59 -25.96
N PRO A 38 6.42 -22.67 -25.85
CA PRO A 38 6.27 -21.40 -25.15
C PRO A 38 5.13 -20.51 -25.71
N THR A 39 4.80 -20.64 -26.97
CA THR A 39 3.71 -19.89 -27.61
C THR A 39 2.32 -20.39 -27.16
N ILE A 40 2.14 -21.69 -27.02
CA ILE A 40 0.87 -22.29 -26.57
C ILE A 40 0.59 -21.94 -25.12
N LEU A 41 1.64 -21.92 -24.28
CA LEU A 41 1.53 -21.52 -22.86
C LEU A 41 1.10 -20.05 -22.74
N LYS A 42 1.66 -19.16 -23.55
CA LYS A 42 1.25 -17.73 -23.59
C LYS A 42 -0.21 -17.58 -24.02
N ILE A 43 -0.66 -18.31 -25.02
CA ILE A 43 -2.05 -18.28 -25.48
C ILE A 43 -3.01 -18.85 -24.43
N ALA A 44 -2.67 -19.97 -23.82
CA ALA A 44 -3.47 -20.58 -22.75
C ALA A 44 -3.56 -19.66 -21.52
N ARG A 45 -2.46 -19.01 -21.16
CA ARG A 45 -2.40 -18.00 -20.09
C ARG A 45 -3.29 -16.80 -20.38
N ALA A 46 -3.21 -16.25 -21.60
CA ALA A 46 -4.06 -15.13 -22.04
C ALA A 46 -5.54 -15.51 -22.07
N PHE A 47 -5.87 -16.72 -22.51
CA PHE A 47 -7.26 -17.22 -22.52
C PHE A 47 -7.81 -17.39 -21.10
N LEU A 48 -7.01 -17.98 -20.18
CA LEU A 48 -7.39 -18.15 -18.80
C LEU A 48 -7.56 -16.78 -18.10
N GLN A 49 -6.66 -15.85 -18.35
CA GLN A 49 -6.77 -14.47 -17.88
C GLN A 49 -8.04 -13.79 -18.41
N SER A 50 -8.37 -13.96 -19.69
CA SER A 50 -9.62 -13.45 -20.29
C SER A 50 -10.86 -13.98 -19.58
N LEU A 51 -10.89 -15.29 -19.33
CA LEU A 51 -12.02 -15.94 -18.70
C LEU A 51 -12.20 -15.48 -17.23
N LEU A 52 -11.10 -15.39 -16.48
CA LEU A 52 -11.12 -15.04 -15.08
C LEU A 52 -11.36 -13.55 -14.84
N MET A 53 -10.82 -12.69 -15.69
CA MET A 53 -10.92 -11.23 -15.57
C MET A 53 -12.14 -10.65 -16.29
N ARG A 54 -12.89 -11.47 -17.02
CA ARG A 54 -13.98 -11.00 -17.90
C ARG A 54 -13.55 -9.88 -18.85
N LEU A 55 -12.25 -9.84 -19.18
CA LEU A 55 -11.73 -8.89 -20.17
C LEU A 55 -11.93 -9.46 -21.58
N PRO A 56 -12.31 -8.63 -22.55
CA PRO A 56 -12.31 -9.04 -23.95
C PRO A 56 -10.91 -9.54 -24.37
N ILE A 57 -10.84 -10.64 -25.12
CA ILE A 57 -9.57 -11.20 -25.61
C ILE A 57 -8.75 -10.15 -26.37
N ARG A 58 -9.44 -9.22 -27.06
CA ARG A 58 -8.80 -8.10 -27.74
C ARG A 58 -8.01 -7.20 -26.76
N ARG A 59 -8.55 -6.92 -25.58
CA ARG A 59 -7.88 -6.11 -24.55
C ARG A 59 -6.67 -6.84 -23.97
N ILE A 60 -6.78 -8.15 -23.75
CA ILE A 60 -5.65 -8.94 -23.26
C ILE A 60 -4.53 -8.99 -24.29
N LYS A 61 -4.86 -9.21 -25.58
CA LYS A 61 -3.87 -9.17 -26.65
C LYS A 61 -3.13 -7.84 -26.71
N TYR A 62 -3.82 -6.74 -26.46
CA TYR A 62 -3.20 -5.42 -26.40
C TYR A 62 -2.27 -5.31 -25.19
N ILE A 63 -2.71 -5.70 -23.98
CA ILE A 63 -1.90 -5.63 -22.76
C ILE A 63 -0.59 -6.44 -22.86
N ILE A 64 -0.59 -7.57 -23.59
CA ILE A 64 0.60 -8.41 -23.76
C ILE A 64 1.40 -8.06 -25.04
N SER A 65 0.95 -7.09 -25.82
CA SER A 65 1.63 -6.65 -27.03
C SER A 65 2.81 -5.73 -26.71
N LYS A 66 3.69 -5.53 -27.67
CA LYS A 66 4.76 -4.53 -27.59
C LYS A 66 4.28 -3.09 -27.66
N ASP A 67 3.01 -2.89 -28.08
CA ASP A 67 2.40 -1.58 -28.23
C ASP A 67 1.77 -1.08 -26.93
N TYR A 68 1.78 -1.91 -25.86
CA TYR A 68 1.26 -1.53 -24.55
C TYR A 68 2.23 -0.55 -23.88
N ASP A 69 1.77 0.67 -23.60
CA ASP A 69 2.49 1.68 -22.86
C ASP A 69 1.77 1.96 -21.53
N TYR A 70 2.40 1.64 -20.43
CA TYR A 70 1.88 1.89 -19.08
C TYR A 70 1.58 3.37 -18.84
N TYR A 71 2.37 4.27 -19.42
CA TYR A 71 2.18 5.70 -19.22
C TYR A 71 0.95 6.23 -19.95
N GLU A 72 0.69 5.74 -21.15
CA GLU A 72 -0.56 6.07 -21.86
C GLU A 72 -1.78 5.55 -21.11
N GLU A 73 -1.71 4.35 -20.51
CA GLU A 73 -2.78 3.82 -19.66
C GLU A 73 -2.98 4.65 -18.39
N LEU A 74 -1.90 5.10 -17.76
CA LEU A 74 -1.96 6.00 -16.61
C LEU A 74 -2.68 7.31 -16.97
N LYS A 75 -2.37 7.91 -18.12
CA LYS A 75 -3.05 9.11 -18.59
C LYS A 75 -4.53 8.89 -18.83
N LEU A 76 -4.90 7.77 -19.47
CA LEU A 76 -6.31 7.41 -19.68
C LEU A 76 -7.08 7.22 -18.36
N GLU A 77 -6.45 6.58 -17.36
CA GLU A 77 -7.05 6.42 -16.03
C GLU A 77 -7.22 7.77 -15.33
N ARG A 78 -6.20 8.60 -15.36
CA ARG A 78 -6.26 9.98 -14.84
C ARG A 78 -7.38 10.78 -15.52
N ASP A 79 -7.45 10.76 -16.84
CA ASP A 79 -8.44 11.51 -17.60
C ASP A 79 -9.87 11.02 -17.28
N PHE A 80 -10.03 9.71 -17.08
CA PHE A 80 -11.31 9.15 -16.62
C PHE A 80 -11.68 9.71 -15.22
N LEU A 81 -10.76 9.69 -14.25
CA LEU A 81 -10.99 10.23 -12.92
C LEU A 81 -11.29 11.74 -12.97
N MET A 82 -10.51 12.50 -13.74
CA MET A 82 -10.71 13.94 -13.96
C MET A 82 -12.08 14.23 -14.58
N SER A 83 -12.51 13.43 -15.54
CA SER A 83 -13.81 13.59 -16.20
C SER A 83 -15.02 13.42 -15.27
N ARG A 84 -14.83 12.76 -14.13
CA ARG A 84 -15.85 12.48 -13.10
C ARG A 84 -15.74 13.38 -11.89
N SER A 85 -14.59 14.03 -11.68
CA SER A 85 -14.37 14.96 -10.58
C SER A 85 -15.40 16.08 -10.56
N GLY A 86 -15.95 16.39 -9.41
CA GLY A 86 -16.97 17.43 -9.22
C GLY A 86 -18.39 17.05 -9.68
N LYS A 87 -18.58 15.88 -10.29
CA LYS A 87 -19.90 15.42 -10.74
C LYS A 87 -20.60 14.59 -9.67
N VAL A 88 -21.85 14.95 -9.39
CA VAL A 88 -22.70 14.14 -8.50
C VAL A 88 -23.01 12.81 -9.18
N THR A 89 -22.73 11.73 -8.46
CA THR A 89 -23.05 10.37 -8.88
C THR A 89 -24.06 9.77 -7.89
N GLN A 90 -25.03 9.05 -8.40
CA GLN A 90 -25.97 8.29 -7.61
C GLN A 90 -25.88 6.83 -8.03
N ASN A 91 -25.50 5.98 -7.11
CA ASN A 91 -25.35 4.54 -7.35
C ASN A 91 -26.13 3.76 -6.27
N ARG A 92 -26.73 2.66 -6.70
CA ARG A 92 -27.23 1.66 -5.77
C ARG A 92 -26.13 0.65 -5.49
N ILE A 93 -25.61 0.67 -4.27
CA ILE A 93 -24.61 -0.27 -3.79
C ILE A 93 -25.34 -1.49 -3.27
N TYR A 94 -25.09 -2.66 -3.88
CA TYR A 94 -25.57 -3.93 -3.36
C TYR A 94 -24.55 -4.51 -2.41
N ILE A 95 -24.92 -4.74 -1.17
CA ILE A 95 -24.07 -5.40 -0.18
C ILE A 95 -24.21 -6.90 -0.40
N PRO A 96 -23.17 -7.60 -0.92
CA PRO A 96 -23.28 -9.01 -1.31
C PRO A 96 -23.61 -9.88 -0.10
N GLY A 97 -24.79 -10.52 -0.11
CA GLY A 97 -25.20 -11.48 0.91
C GLY A 97 -24.39 -12.78 0.96
N ILE A 98 -23.57 -13.04 -0.07
CA ILE A 98 -22.76 -14.27 -0.22
C ILE A 98 -21.67 -14.36 0.85
N ARG A 99 -21.11 -13.24 1.33
CA ARG A 99 -20.17 -13.25 2.47
C ARG A 99 -20.80 -13.71 3.77
N ARG A 100 -22.14 -13.62 3.91
CA ARG A 100 -22.91 -14.10 5.08
C ARG A 100 -22.94 -15.63 5.20
N LEU A 101 -22.75 -16.38 4.13
CA LEU A 101 -22.96 -17.84 4.12
C LEU A 101 -21.68 -18.67 4.35
N TRP A 102 -20.50 -18.07 4.17
CA TRP A 102 -19.23 -18.82 4.11
C TRP A 102 -18.19 -18.44 5.15
N LYS A 103 -18.34 -17.33 5.85
CA LYS A 103 -17.47 -16.95 6.95
C LYS A 103 -18.27 -17.02 8.25
N ARG A 104 -17.67 -17.58 9.31
CA ARG A 104 -18.19 -17.45 10.68
C ARG A 104 -18.35 -15.94 10.87
N THR A 105 -19.60 -15.49 10.85
CA THR A 105 -19.90 -14.06 10.93
C THR A 105 -19.35 -13.54 12.24
N PRO A 106 -18.48 -12.54 12.19
CA PRO A 106 -18.22 -11.72 13.35
C PRO A 106 -19.56 -11.17 13.86
N LYS A 107 -19.62 -10.78 15.09
CA LYS A 107 -20.75 -10.10 15.69
C LYS A 107 -21.04 -8.84 14.88
N LEU A 108 -21.85 -8.96 13.82
CA LEU A 108 -22.34 -7.77 13.10
C LEU A 108 -23.10 -6.93 14.13
N ARG A 109 -22.43 -5.93 14.67
CA ARG A 109 -23.01 -4.98 15.64
C ARG A 109 -24.12 -4.14 15.00
N ARG A 110 -24.03 -3.96 13.67
CA ARG A 110 -24.99 -3.18 12.86
C ARG A 110 -25.60 -4.04 11.77
N THR A 111 -26.91 -3.92 11.58
CA THR A 111 -27.63 -4.51 10.44
C THR A 111 -27.51 -3.57 9.25
N TYR A 112 -26.68 -3.94 8.28
CA TYR A 112 -26.62 -3.20 7.03
C TYR A 112 -27.77 -3.57 6.10
N PRO A 113 -28.37 -2.60 5.40
CA PRO A 113 -29.38 -2.86 4.41
C PRO A 113 -28.82 -3.70 3.26
N LYS A 114 -29.68 -4.50 2.59
CA LYS A 114 -29.25 -5.31 1.42
C LYS A 114 -28.74 -4.45 0.26
N SER A 115 -29.13 -3.21 0.20
CA SER A 115 -28.63 -2.21 -0.74
C SER A 115 -28.65 -0.84 -0.08
N LEU A 116 -27.71 0.00 -0.48
CA LEU A 116 -27.61 1.39 -0.07
C LEU A 116 -27.67 2.26 -1.33
N ASP A 117 -28.58 3.23 -1.35
CA ASP A 117 -28.58 4.27 -2.38
C ASP A 117 -27.60 5.36 -1.94
N ALA A 118 -26.43 5.36 -2.55
CA ALA A 118 -25.40 6.34 -2.27
C ALA A 118 -25.43 7.47 -3.30
N LYS A 119 -25.48 8.70 -2.84
CA LYS A 119 -25.34 9.91 -3.66
C LYS A 119 -24.20 10.73 -3.09
N GLY A 120 -23.27 11.09 -3.93
CA GLY A 120 -22.12 11.91 -3.53
C GLY A 120 -21.32 12.38 -4.72
N ARG A 121 -20.33 13.20 -4.45
CA ARG A 121 -19.30 13.56 -5.41
C ARG A 121 -17.93 13.52 -4.74
N TYR A 122 -16.90 13.27 -5.53
CA TYR A 122 -15.54 13.52 -5.15
C TYR A 122 -14.96 14.66 -5.97
N VAL A 123 -13.98 15.35 -5.42
CA VAL A 123 -13.21 16.38 -6.11
C VAL A 123 -11.73 16.04 -6.01
N ILE A 124 -11.05 15.98 -7.17
CA ILE A 124 -9.60 15.82 -7.21
C ILE A 124 -8.99 17.19 -6.86
N CYS A 125 -8.27 17.22 -5.74
CA CYS A 125 -7.73 18.44 -5.18
C CYS A 125 -6.36 18.80 -5.75
N GLU A 126 -6.07 20.08 -5.81
CA GLU A 126 -4.83 20.66 -6.32
C GLU A 126 -3.84 20.97 -5.19
N ASN A 127 -4.35 21.24 -4.00
CA ASN A 127 -3.60 21.61 -2.82
C ASN A 127 -4.42 21.40 -1.56
N TYR A 128 -3.78 21.57 -0.39
CA TYR A 128 -4.42 21.41 0.90
C TYR A 128 -5.65 22.31 1.11
N ASN A 129 -5.62 23.57 0.66
CA ASN A 129 -6.75 24.48 0.86
C ASN A 129 -8.01 23.99 0.15
N GLU A 130 -7.86 23.39 -1.01
CA GLU A 130 -8.97 22.76 -1.74
C GLU A 130 -9.46 21.50 -1.00
N VAL A 131 -8.55 20.68 -0.46
CA VAL A 131 -8.92 19.52 0.40
C VAL A 131 -9.77 19.99 1.58
N GLU A 132 -9.32 21.01 2.32
CA GLU A 132 -10.03 21.55 3.47
C GLU A 132 -11.42 22.09 3.10
N ALA A 133 -11.52 22.85 2.00
CA ALA A 133 -12.79 23.40 1.54
C ALA A 133 -13.80 22.30 1.15
N ILE A 134 -13.35 21.25 0.48
CA ILE A 134 -14.21 20.12 0.06
C ILE A 134 -14.68 19.33 1.28
N LEU A 135 -13.80 19.01 2.21
CA LEU A 135 -14.15 18.30 3.45
C LEU A 135 -15.12 19.10 4.31
N ASN A 136 -14.92 20.41 4.45
CA ASN A 136 -15.84 21.29 5.18
C ASN A 136 -17.25 21.35 4.57
N ASN A 137 -17.37 21.06 3.27
CA ASN A 137 -18.67 20.93 2.60
C ASN A 137 -19.30 19.53 2.74
N GLY A 138 -18.68 18.63 3.50
CA GLY A 138 -19.16 17.24 3.66
C GLY A 138 -19.00 16.38 2.39
N GLU A 139 -18.04 16.71 1.53
CA GLU A 139 -17.75 16.04 0.28
C GLU A 139 -16.44 15.26 0.34
N ILE A 140 -16.17 14.45 -0.68
CA ILE A 140 -14.95 13.62 -0.72
C ILE A 140 -13.84 14.38 -1.43
N ALA A 141 -12.79 14.74 -0.70
CA ALA A 141 -11.54 15.23 -1.27
C ALA A 141 -10.67 14.05 -1.75
N MET A 142 -10.21 14.10 -2.99
CA MET A 142 -9.34 13.08 -3.58
C MET A 142 -7.98 13.72 -3.90
N VAL A 143 -6.91 13.06 -3.46
CA VAL A 143 -5.53 13.42 -3.78
C VAL A 143 -4.96 12.35 -4.70
N LEU A 144 -4.34 12.76 -5.82
CA LEU A 144 -3.77 11.83 -6.78
C LEU A 144 -2.44 11.28 -6.30
N THR A 145 -2.31 9.97 -6.38
CA THR A 145 -1.06 9.24 -6.16
C THR A 145 -0.86 8.21 -7.28
N ILE A 146 0.37 7.75 -7.46
CA ILE A 146 0.68 6.71 -8.47
C ILE A 146 1.28 5.51 -7.74
N GLU A 147 0.70 4.34 -7.90
CA GLU A 147 1.23 3.12 -7.32
C GLU A 147 2.12 2.37 -8.32
N GLY A 148 3.41 2.65 -8.23
CA GLY A 148 4.48 2.00 -8.98
C GLY A 148 5.09 2.86 -10.10
N MET A 149 6.41 3.09 -10.01
CA MET A 149 7.17 3.77 -11.08
C MET A 149 7.10 3.07 -12.44
N HIS A 150 6.74 1.79 -12.47
CA HIS A 150 6.49 1.07 -13.73
C HIS A 150 5.42 1.77 -14.60
N ALA A 151 4.50 2.53 -13.98
CA ALA A 151 3.53 3.34 -14.70
C ALA A 151 4.19 4.42 -15.58
N LEU A 152 5.43 4.80 -15.30
CA LEU A 152 6.23 5.70 -16.13
C LEU A 152 7.08 4.96 -17.18
N GLY A 153 7.00 3.63 -17.24
CA GLY A 153 7.68 2.74 -18.19
C GLY A 153 8.67 1.80 -17.51
N THR A 154 8.76 0.57 -18.03
CA THR A 154 9.63 -0.49 -17.50
C THR A 154 10.85 -0.77 -18.40
N ASP A 155 10.68 -0.73 -19.72
CA ASP A 155 11.73 -0.99 -20.72
C ASP A 155 12.21 0.31 -21.39
N THR A 156 12.07 1.43 -20.68
CA THR A 156 12.23 2.75 -21.26
C THR A 156 13.59 3.31 -20.85
N ALA A 157 14.32 3.90 -21.77
CA ALA A 157 15.54 4.63 -21.48
C ALA A 157 15.28 5.70 -20.40
N LEU A 158 16.24 5.90 -19.47
CA LEU A 158 16.12 6.85 -18.37
C LEU A 158 15.61 8.23 -18.83
N ALA A 159 16.08 8.75 -19.95
CA ALA A 159 15.64 10.04 -20.52
C ALA A 159 14.12 10.12 -20.70
N LYS A 160 13.45 9.02 -21.06
CA LYS A 160 11.99 8.97 -21.21
C LYS A 160 11.28 8.94 -19.86
N VAL A 161 11.86 8.28 -18.85
CA VAL A 161 11.35 8.31 -17.47
C VAL A 161 11.46 9.73 -16.91
N GLU A 162 12.57 10.42 -17.14
CA GLU A 162 12.78 11.82 -16.74
C GLU A 162 11.77 12.76 -17.41
N GLU A 163 11.52 12.60 -18.72
CA GLU A 163 10.50 13.35 -19.45
C GLU A 163 9.13 13.16 -18.80
N ARG A 164 8.75 11.93 -18.50
CA ARG A 164 7.46 11.58 -17.89
C ARG A 164 7.33 12.09 -16.44
N ILE A 165 8.42 12.06 -15.66
CA ILE A 165 8.44 12.69 -14.34
C ILE A 165 8.18 14.19 -14.47
N ASN A 166 8.82 14.88 -15.41
CA ASN A 166 8.60 16.31 -15.62
C ASN A 166 7.18 16.60 -16.10
N GLU A 167 6.61 15.74 -16.94
CA GLU A 167 5.21 15.86 -17.35
C GLU A 167 4.25 15.73 -16.18
N ILE A 168 4.36 14.71 -15.31
CA ILE A 168 3.47 14.55 -14.16
C ILE A 168 3.63 15.67 -13.14
N LYS A 169 4.82 16.24 -13.00
CA LYS A 169 5.06 17.42 -12.16
C LYS A 169 4.33 18.67 -12.66
N SER A 170 4.06 18.75 -13.97
CA SER A 170 3.36 19.89 -14.60
C SER A 170 1.84 19.76 -14.55
N TRP A 171 1.29 18.63 -14.12
CA TRP A 171 -0.16 18.43 -14.06
C TRP A 171 -0.83 19.44 -13.12
N SER A 172 -1.96 20.00 -13.55
CA SER A 172 -2.74 20.98 -12.76
C SER A 172 -3.25 20.38 -11.45
N LYS A 173 -3.67 19.11 -11.48
CA LYS A 173 -3.94 18.33 -10.26
C LYS A 173 -2.72 17.47 -10.00
N PRO A 174 -1.89 17.83 -9.00
CA PRO A 174 -0.58 17.23 -8.82
C PRO A 174 -0.64 15.80 -8.27
N VAL A 175 0.35 15.01 -8.63
CA VAL A 175 0.65 13.76 -7.94
C VAL A 175 1.34 14.10 -6.62
N PHE A 176 0.78 13.62 -5.51
CA PHE A 176 1.30 13.89 -4.17
C PHE A 176 2.47 12.99 -3.82
N PHE A 177 2.30 11.69 -4.00
CA PHE A 177 3.40 10.72 -3.88
C PHE A 177 3.32 9.64 -4.95
N ILE A 178 4.43 8.95 -5.14
CA ILE A 178 4.53 7.79 -6.02
C ILE A 178 5.13 6.63 -5.24
N THR A 179 4.50 5.45 -5.29
CA THR A 179 5.07 4.21 -4.77
C THR A 179 6.19 3.78 -5.69
N PHE A 180 7.43 3.76 -5.19
CA PHE A 180 8.60 3.68 -6.08
C PHE A 180 8.77 2.30 -6.72
N SER A 181 8.53 1.25 -5.96
CA SER A 181 8.48 -0.14 -6.48
C SER A 181 7.06 -0.68 -6.37
N HIS A 182 6.73 -1.73 -7.13
CA HIS A 182 5.47 -2.44 -6.97
C HIS A 182 5.72 -3.95 -7.00
N HIS A 183 4.97 -4.72 -7.77
CA HIS A 183 5.08 -6.19 -7.78
C HIS A 183 6.18 -6.73 -8.69
N PHE A 184 6.74 -5.92 -9.58
CA PHE A 184 7.66 -6.36 -10.62
C PHE A 184 8.82 -5.38 -10.80
N ASN A 185 9.90 -5.89 -11.42
CA ASN A 185 11.06 -5.09 -11.75
C ASN A 185 10.68 -3.86 -12.61
N ASN A 186 11.06 -2.69 -12.13
CA ASN A 186 10.92 -1.42 -12.84
C ASN A 186 12.28 -0.87 -13.30
N TYR A 187 13.35 -1.63 -13.11
CA TYR A 187 14.75 -1.29 -13.41
C TYR A 187 15.31 -0.07 -12.67
N LEU A 188 14.57 0.50 -11.73
CA LEU A 188 14.98 1.65 -10.91
C LEU A 188 15.35 1.22 -9.49
N ALA A 189 14.56 0.34 -8.90
CA ALA A 189 14.80 -0.19 -7.56
C ALA A 189 14.20 -1.59 -7.39
N GLY A 190 14.77 -2.35 -6.48
CA GLY A 190 14.24 -3.65 -6.10
C GLY A 190 12.88 -3.56 -5.45
N HIS A 191 12.06 -4.58 -5.70
CA HIS A 191 10.76 -4.75 -5.05
C HIS A 191 10.80 -5.88 -4.03
N ALA A 192 9.92 -5.81 -3.05
CA ALA A 192 9.73 -6.85 -2.05
C ALA A 192 8.94 -8.04 -2.63
N HIS A 193 9.12 -9.22 -2.01
CA HIS A 193 8.24 -10.36 -2.25
C HIS A 193 6.81 -10.02 -1.79
N SER A 194 5.84 -10.10 -2.68
CA SER A 194 4.46 -9.63 -2.44
C SER A 194 3.38 -10.56 -2.99
N ILE A 195 3.73 -11.46 -3.92
CA ILE A 195 2.80 -12.43 -4.52
C ILE A 195 3.15 -13.82 -4.00
N PRO A 196 2.18 -14.59 -3.45
CA PRO A 196 2.45 -15.93 -2.96
C PRO A 196 3.05 -16.85 -4.03
N ASP A 197 4.01 -17.70 -3.65
CA ASP A 197 4.70 -18.63 -4.54
C ASP A 197 3.76 -19.59 -5.29
N SER A 198 2.62 -19.90 -4.69
CA SER A 198 1.58 -20.71 -5.37
C SER A 198 1.05 -20.06 -6.65
N LEU A 199 1.27 -18.76 -6.83
CA LEU A 199 0.90 -17.97 -8.02
C LEU A 199 2.09 -17.70 -8.96
N ARG A 200 3.30 -18.18 -8.64
CA ARG A 200 4.54 -17.95 -9.41
C ARG A 200 4.40 -18.35 -10.88
N ILE A 201 3.64 -19.39 -11.19
CA ILE A 201 3.38 -19.83 -12.59
C ILE A 201 2.65 -18.73 -13.39
N LEU A 202 1.82 -17.93 -12.73
CA LEU A 202 1.06 -16.85 -13.35
C LEU A 202 1.80 -15.52 -13.29
N SER A 203 2.64 -15.33 -12.27
CA SER A 203 3.28 -14.05 -11.98
C SER A 203 4.63 -14.29 -11.30
N ASP A 204 5.68 -14.39 -12.10
CA ASP A 204 7.05 -14.55 -11.61
C ASP A 204 7.60 -13.19 -11.16
N GLN A 205 7.96 -13.10 -9.87
CA GLN A 205 8.49 -11.89 -9.23
C GLN A 205 10.01 -11.94 -9.06
N THR A 206 10.70 -13.01 -9.46
CA THR A 206 12.12 -13.18 -9.12
C THR A 206 13.04 -12.12 -9.72
N ASP A 207 12.67 -11.58 -10.90
CA ASP A 207 13.43 -10.51 -11.53
C ASP A 207 13.24 -9.18 -10.77
N GLY A 208 14.33 -8.61 -10.27
CA GLY A 208 14.34 -7.36 -9.49
C GLY A 208 13.87 -7.48 -8.04
N MET A 209 13.58 -8.70 -7.55
CA MET A 209 13.19 -8.93 -6.16
C MET A 209 14.41 -8.85 -5.24
N ASN A 210 14.26 -8.17 -4.09
CA ASN A 210 15.28 -8.08 -3.03
C ASN A 210 16.63 -7.51 -3.49
N VAL A 211 16.64 -6.62 -4.48
CA VAL A 211 17.84 -5.88 -4.90
C VAL A 211 17.82 -4.43 -4.40
N GLY A 212 18.95 -3.74 -4.52
CA GLY A 212 19.10 -2.32 -4.16
C GLY A 212 18.52 -1.37 -5.22
N VAL A 213 18.80 -0.07 -5.04
CA VAL A 213 18.48 0.99 -5.99
C VAL A 213 19.51 1.01 -7.11
N ALA A 214 19.07 1.04 -8.37
CA ALA A 214 19.93 1.19 -9.52
C ALA A 214 20.41 2.66 -9.68
N PRO A 215 21.51 2.93 -10.43
CA PRO A 215 21.96 4.29 -10.69
C PRO A 215 20.88 5.18 -11.35
N GLU A 216 20.04 4.62 -12.20
CA GLU A 216 18.90 5.28 -12.82
C GLU A 216 17.80 5.59 -11.79
N GLY A 217 17.65 4.72 -10.79
CA GLY A 217 16.74 4.93 -9.67
C GLY A 217 17.16 6.11 -8.80
N ASP A 218 18.45 6.27 -8.49
CA ASP A 218 18.96 7.44 -7.78
C ASP A 218 18.62 8.75 -8.52
N LYS A 219 18.88 8.81 -9.83
CA LYS A 219 18.54 9.98 -10.64
C LYS A 219 17.04 10.29 -10.64
N ALA A 220 16.20 9.25 -10.79
CA ALA A 220 14.75 9.40 -10.74
C ALA A 220 14.28 9.91 -9.37
N ILE A 221 14.82 9.40 -8.26
CA ILE A 221 14.52 9.87 -6.90
C ILE A 221 14.88 11.34 -6.74
N ARG A 222 16.08 11.74 -7.13
CA ARG A 222 16.52 13.15 -7.06
C ARG A 222 15.59 14.04 -7.88
N LEU A 223 15.25 13.62 -9.09
CA LEU A 223 14.34 14.39 -9.94
C LEU A 223 12.94 14.50 -9.31
N LEU A 224 12.38 13.42 -8.76
CA LEU A 224 11.09 13.46 -8.06
C LEU A 224 11.09 14.48 -6.91
N PHE A 225 12.14 14.51 -6.12
CA PHE A 225 12.27 15.46 -5.02
C PHE A 225 12.71 16.87 -5.46
N GLY A 226 13.15 17.04 -6.71
CA GLY A 226 13.74 18.29 -7.19
C GLY A 226 15.06 18.60 -6.47
N LEU A 227 15.95 17.61 -6.39
CA LEU A 227 17.29 17.71 -5.79
C LEU A 227 18.35 17.72 -6.88
N ASN A 228 19.37 18.54 -6.70
CA ASN A 228 20.59 18.52 -7.51
C ASN A 228 21.52 17.35 -7.10
N GLU A 229 22.66 17.21 -7.76
CA GLU A 229 23.66 16.17 -7.46
C GLU A 229 24.22 16.25 -6.02
N GLN A 230 24.17 17.43 -5.41
CA GLN A 230 24.61 17.66 -4.04
C GLN A 230 23.50 17.40 -3.01
N LEU A 231 22.36 16.86 -3.43
CA LEU A 231 21.16 16.67 -2.58
C LEU A 231 20.64 17.99 -1.98
N GLU A 232 20.69 19.06 -2.76
CA GLU A 232 20.12 20.36 -2.39
C GLU A 232 18.90 20.65 -3.23
N ARG A 233 17.91 21.30 -2.63
CA ARG A 233 16.66 21.66 -3.31
C ARG A 233 16.95 22.63 -4.47
N ASP A 234 16.57 22.24 -5.69
CA ASP A 234 16.62 23.05 -6.88
C ASP A 234 15.20 23.34 -7.39
N PRO A 235 14.69 24.57 -7.22
CA PRO A 235 13.35 24.94 -7.68
C PRO A 235 13.15 24.78 -9.19
N SER A 236 14.21 24.85 -10.00
CA SER A 236 14.11 24.69 -11.45
C SER A 236 13.67 23.26 -11.86
N LEU A 237 13.89 22.28 -10.99
CA LEU A 237 13.46 20.89 -11.18
C LEU A 237 11.97 20.68 -10.83
N GLY A 238 11.23 21.75 -10.60
CA GLY A 238 9.79 21.71 -10.36
C GLY A 238 9.40 21.31 -8.94
N ARG A 239 8.11 21.01 -8.74
CA ARG A 239 7.57 20.60 -7.41
C ARG A 239 8.18 19.28 -6.94
N ARG A 240 8.19 19.08 -5.62
CA ARG A 240 8.51 17.79 -5.00
C ARG A 240 7.32 16.83 -5.15
N ILE A 241 7.59 15.60 -5.56
CA ILE A 241 6.67 14.45 -5.45
C ILE A 241 7.29 13.53 -4.41
N LEU A 242 6.53 13.15 -3.38
CA LEU A 242 7.04 12.29 -2.31
C LEU A 242 7.19 10.84 -2.78
N LEU A 243 8.03 10.07 -2.11
CA LEU A 243 8.12 8.63 -2.31
C LEU A 243 7.32 7.89 -1.23
N ASP A 244 6.54 6.93 -1.68
CA ASP A 244 6.02 5.87 -0.85
C ASP A 244 6.90 4.62 -1.02
N LEU A 245 7.35 4.05 0.07
CA LEU A 245 8.27 2.91 0.09
C LEU A 245 7.57 1.56 0.20
N LYS A 246 6.25 1.56 0.18
CA LYS A 246 5.50 0.31 0.06
C LYS A 246 5.96 -0.47 -1.16
N HIS A 247 6.03 -1.78 -1.06
CA HIS A 247 6.56 -2.71 -2.07
C HIS A 247 8.06 -2.61 -2.38
N MET A 248 8.76 -1.60 -1.88
CA MET A 248 10.20 -1.47 -2.08
C MET A 248 10.95 -2.53 -1.26
N ALA A 249 11.92 -3.20 -1.87
CA ALA A 249 12.77 -4.15 -1.18
C ALA A 249 13.50 -3.48 0.00
N VAL A 250 13.72 -4.21 1.09
CA VAL A 250 14.41 -3.66 2.26
C VAL A 250 15.83 -3.18 1.93
N GLN A 251 16.52 -3.81 0.99
CA GLN A 251 17.83 -3.36 0.48
C GLN A 251 17.74 -1.99 -0.19
N SER A 252 16.66 -1.77 -0.96
CA SER A 252 16.41 -0.48 -1.60
C SER A 252 15.98 0.59 -0.59
N ARG A 253 15.18 0.24 0.43
CA ARG A 253 14.83 1.16 1.53
C ARG A 253 16.07 1.60 2.30
N LYS A 254 16.96 0.64 2.65
CA LYS A 254 18.22 0.96 3.32
C LYS A 254 19.04 1.96 2.53
N TRP A 255 19.24 1.69 1.23
CA TRP A 255 19.95 2.61 0.36
C TRP A 255 19.31 4.01 0.35
N TYR A 256 17.99 4.07 0.21
CA TYR A 256 17.25 5.33 0.18
C TYR A 256 17.39 6.12 1.49
N TYR A 257 17.36 5.45 2.64
CA TYR A 257 17.60 6.09 3.93
C TYR A 257 19.01 6.64 4.04
N ASP A 258 20.02 5.82 3.75
CA ASP A 258 21.42 6.17 3.93
C ASP A 258 21.88 7.23 2.91
N GLU A 259 21.45 7.09 1.66
CA GLU A 259 21.97 7.90 0.56
C GLU A 259 21.16 9.17 0.29
N VAL A 260 19.90 9.23 0.68
CA VAL A 260 19.04 10.38 0.41
C VAL A 260 18.48 10.98 1.70
N VAL A 261 17.64 10.24 2.43
CA VAL A 261 16.84 10.79 3.55
C VAL A 261 17.71 11.37 4.65
N LEU A 262 18.65 10.57 5.19
CA LEU A 262 19.49 11.00 6.30
C LEU A 262 20.50 12.08 5.89
N LYS A 263 20.98 12.04 4.64
CA LYS A 263 21.86 13.09 4.10
C LYS A 263 21.11 14.42 3.94
N CYS A 264 19.89 14.39 3.44
CA CYS A 264 19.04 15.60 3.34
C CYS A 264 18.68 16.11 4.73
N LEU A 265 18.29 15.23 5.65
CA LEU A 265 17.97 15.60 7.04
C LEU A 265 19.16 16.32 7.71
N ASN A 266 20.38 15.81 7.55
CA ASN A 266 21.60 16.42 8.08
C ASN A 266 21.90 17.81 7.47
N LYS A 267 21.37 18.09 6.29
CA LYS A 267 21.44 19.41 5.63
C LYS A 267 20.28 20.34 5.97
N GLY A 268 19.33 19.89 6.79
CA GLY A 268 18.15 20.65 7.18
C GLY A 268 16.98 20.56 6.19
N ASP A 269 17.07 19.71 5.15
CA ASP A 269 15.94 19.39 4.26
C ASP A 269 15.31 18.08 4.69
N THR A 270 14.23 18.17 5.45
CA THR A 270 13.51 16.99 5.93
C THR A 270 12.61 16.43 4.86
N ILE A 271 12.96 15.25 4.33
CA ILE A 271 12.11 14.48 3.42
C ILE A 271 11.31 13.47 4.24
N PRO A 272 9.98 13.59 4.33
CA PRO A 272 9.18 12.66 5.12
C PRO A 272 9.16 11.27 4.46
N VAL A 273 9.34 10.23 5.26
CA VAL A 273 9.26 8.83 4.80
C VAL A 273 7.82 8.35 4.90
N LEU A 274 7.32 7.78 3.82
CA LEU A 274 5.96 7.23 3.71
C LEU A 274 6.00 5.72 3.52
N LEU A 275 5.12 5.04 4.25
CA LEU A 275 4.78 3.62 4.11
C LEU A 275 3.25 3.55 4.00
N SER A 276 2.70 3.63 2.80
CA SER A 276 1.27 3.90 2.58
C SER A 276 0.34 2.81 3.11
N HIS A 277 0.77 1.53 3.10
CA HIS A 277 -0.06 0.41 3.57
C HIS A 277 0.81 -0.80 3.95
N VAL A 278 1.16 -0.92 5.23
CA VAL A 278 2.05 -1.97 5.75
C VAL A 278 1.52 -2.60 7.04
N GLY A 279 2.01 -3.81 7.35
CA GLY A 279 2.02 -4.39 8.68
C GLY A 279 3.42 -4.28 9.29
N PHE A 280 3.61 -4.90 10.46
CA PHE A 280 4.90 -5.05 11.11
C PHE A 280 5.51 -6.41 10.77
N SER A 281 6.81 -6.44 10.45
CA SER A 281 7.49 -7.67 10.04
C SER A 281 7.96 -8.55 11.20
N GLY A 282 8.02 -8.01 12.42
CA GLY A 282 8.61 -8.66 13.58
C GLY A 282 10.13 -8.51 13.68
N TRP A 283 10.79 -7.84 12.75
CA TRP A 283 12.22 -7.54 12.78
C TRP A 283 12.46 -6.17 13.42
N ASP A 284 13.48 -6.05 14.25
CA ASP A 284 13.82 -4.77 14.87
C ASP A 284 14.65 -3.90 13.92
N THR A 285 15.57 -4.49 13.18
CA THR A 285 16.51 -3.77 12.31
C THR A 285 16.32 -4.07 10.83
N ILE A 286 16.83 -3.16 9.99
CA ILE A 286 16.87 -3.33 8.53
C ILE A 286 17.81 -4.48 8.16
N GLU A 287 18.92 -4.65 8.86
CA GLU A 287 19.90 -5.71 8.64
C GLU A 287 19.28 -7.10 8.83
N GLU A 288 18.53 -7.31 9.91
CA GLU A 288 17.80 -8.57 10.14
C GLU A 288 16.77 -8.83 9.04
N ALA A 289 16.04 -7.81 8.63
CA ALA A 289 15.07 -7.92 7.53
C ALA A 289 15.73 -8.23 6.19
N ILE A 290 16.95 -7.70 5.91
CA ILE A 290 17.75 -8.03 4.72
C ILE A 290 18.24 -9.47 4.77
N GLU A 291 18.78 -9.89 5.91
CA GLU A 291 19.26 -11.26 6.10
C GLU A 291 18.14 -12.28 5.84
N TYR A 292 16.95 -12.02 6.41
CA TYR A 292 15.78 -12.86 6.17
C TYR A 292 15.32 -12.83 4.70
N ALA A 293 15.28 -11.66 4.06
CA ALA A 293 14.85 -11.51 2.67
C ALA A 293 15.75 -12.26 1.67
N ASN A 294 17.03 -12.48 2.03
CA ASN A 294 18.00 -13.22 1.22
C ASN A 294 17.92 -14.75 1.45
N GLN A 295 17.14 -15.22 2.41
CA GLN A 295 16.92 -16.64 2.65
C GLN A 295 15.71 -17.11 1.82
N GLU A 296 15.86 -18.21 1.09
CA GLU A 296 14.76 -18.87 0.36
C GLU A 296 13.82 -19.65 1.31
N SER A 297 13.62 -19.20 2.53
CA SER A 297 12.87 -19.95 3.52
C SER A 297 11.37 -19.68 3.45
N ASP A 298 10.60 -20.77 3.53
CA ASP A 298 9.15 -20.74 3.70
C ASP A 298 8.74 -20.06 5.01
N HIS A 299 8.25 -18.91 4.95
CA HIS A 299 7.14 -18.21 5.61
C HIS A 299 6.75 -18.66 7.03
N GLU A 300 7.69 -18.99 7.89
CA GLU A 300 7.40 -19.10 9.31
C GLU A 300 7.13 -17.69 9.88
N MET A 301 6.09 -17.58 10.71
CA MET A 301 5.75 -16.33 11.38
C MET A 301 6.85 -15.96 12.37
N LYS A 302 7.30 -14.71 12.35
CA LYS A 302 8.22 -14.16 13.34
C LYS A 302 7.43 -13.56 14.50
N ASP A 303 7.42 -14.24 15.65
CA ASP A 303 6.68 -13.80 16.85
C ASP A 303 5.20 -13.48 16.59
N GLY A 304 4.62 -14.19 15.62
CA GLY A 304 3.25 -14.01 15.16
C GLY A 304 3.05 -12.87 14.19
N PHE A 305 4.11 -12.24 13.67
CA PHE A 305 4.07 -11.28 12.58
C PHE A 305 4.42 -11.94 11.25
N TYR A 306 3.97 -11.33 10.16
CA TYR A 306 4.30 -11.78 8.82
C TYR A 306 5.65 -11.20 8.40
N PRO A 307 6.73 -12.02 8.31
CA PRO A 307 8.09 -11.51 8.32
C PRO A 307 8.63 -11.00 6.99
N TRP A 308 7.81 -11.00 5.93
CA TRP A 308 8.25 -10.53 4.62
C TRP A 308 8.60 -9.04 4.62
N ASN A 309 9.60 -8.69 3.83
CA ASN A 309 10.09 -7.33 3.71
C ASN A 309 9.13 -6.34 3.01
N ILE A 310 7.94 -6.81 2.62
CA ILE A 310 6.81 -5.96 2.22
C ILE A 310 6.23 -5.19 3.42
N ASN A 311 6.50 -5.67 4.64
CA ASN A 311 6.14 -5.05 5.90
C ASN A 311 7.30 -4.19 6.43
N ALA A 312 6.99 -3.30 7.36
CA ALA A 312 7.95 -2.45 8.04
C ALA A 312 8.67 -3.22 9.15
N CYS A 313 9.96 -3.00 9.31
CA CYS A 313 10.70 -3.36 10.53
C CYS A 313 10.71 -2.17 11.53
N GLY A 314 11.25 -2.39 12.72
CA GLY A 314 11.33 -1.36 13.76
C GLY A 314 12.10 -0.12 13.32
N GLU A 315 13.21 -0.30 12.63
CA GLU A 315 14.03 0.81 12.14
C GLU A 315 13.35 1.61 11.00
N ASP A 316 12.54 0.97 10.13
CA ASP A 316 11.69 1.71 9.18
C ASP A 316 10.77 2.70 9.90
N VAL A 317 10.11 2.23 10.98
CA VAL A 317 9.18 3.05 11.78
C VAL A 317 9.91 4.16 12.53
N GLU A 318 11.12 3.88 13.05
CA GLU A 318 11.98 4.91 13.65
C GLU A 318 12.30 6.02 12.66
N ILE A 319 12.69 5.69 11.42
CA ILE A 319 13.02 6.67 10.39
C ILE A 319 11.78 7.47 9.96
N VAL A 320 10.61 6.84 9.89
CA VAL A 320 9.34 7.56 9.70
C VAL A 320 9.16 8.62 10.80
N ALA A 321 9.34 8.25 12.07
CA ALA A 321 9.20 9.19 13.18
C ALA A 321 10.26 10.30 13.16
N ARG A 322 11.52 9.99 12.81
CA ARG A 322 12.60 10.99 12.67
C ARG A 322 12.32 12.03 11.61
N THR A 323 11.63 11.65 10.55
CA THR A 323 11.37 12.52 9.40
C THR A 323 9.98 13.16 9.41
N GLY A 324 9.17 12.90 10.46
CA GLY A 324 7.79 13.37 10.51
C GLY A 324 6.91 12.80 9.39
N GLY A 325 7.26 11.58 8.97
CA GLY A 325 6.56 10.81 7.96
C GLY A 325 5.28 10.14 8.45
N LEU A 326 4.79 9.13 7.72
CA LEU A 326 3.52 8.49 8.01
C LEU A 326 3.53 6.99 7.64
N VAL A 327 2.95 6.16 8.52
CA VAL A 327 2.71 4.73 8.29
C VAL A 327 1.22 4.50 8.16
N GLY A 328 0.78 4.01 7.01
CA GLY A 328 -0.57 3.55 6.78
C GLY A 328 -0.76 2.10 7.25
N LEU A 329 -1.73 1.88 8.11
CA LEU A 329 -2.09 0.53 8.58
C LEU A 329 -2.82 -0.22 7.47
N CYS A 330 -2.22 -1.29 6.98
CA CYS A 330 -2.84 -2.13 5.96
C CYS A 330 -4.00 -2.96 6.55
N PHE A 331 -5.00 -3.23 5.71
CA PHE A 331 -6.13 -4.10 6.10
C PHE A 331 -6.10 -5.46 5.39
N ASP A 332 -5.00 -5.82 4.75
CA ASP A 332 -4.79 -7.16 4.21
C ASP A 332 -4.37 -8.12 5.33
N GLN A 333 -5.28 -9.01 5.74
CA GLN A 333 -5.03 -9.96 6.83
C GLN A 333 -3.83 -10.90 6.57
N ARG A 334 -3.47 -11.14 5.31
CA ARG A 334 -2.33 -12.00 4.95
C ARG A 334 -1.01 -11.39 5.38
N ILE A 335 -0.80 -10.10 5.09
CA ILE A 335 0.44 -9.41 5.46
C ILE A 335 0.46 -8.96 6.93
N LEU A 336 -0.71 -8.89 7.57
CA LEU A 336 -0.80 -8.64 9.01
C LEU A 336 -0.49 -9.88 9.86
N GLY A 337 -0.48 -11.09 9.26
CA GLY A 337 -0.10 -12.32 9.94
C GLY A 337 -1.22 -13.32 10.19
N ASP A 338 -2.42 -13.15 9.61
CA ASP A 338 -3.47 -14.15 9.65
C ASP A 338 -3.75 -14.75 8.28
N LYS A 339 -3.23 -15.96 8.07
CA LYS A 339 -3.44 -16.73 6.83
C LYS A 339 -4.67 -17.65 6.88
N LYS A 340 -5.34 -17.77 8.03
CA LYS A 340 -6.36 -18.80 8.27
C LYS A 340 -7.68 -18.29 8.86
N ASP A 341 -7.92 -16.99 8.80
CA ASP A 341 -9.11 -16.33 9.40
C ASP A 341 -9.33 -16.74 10.88
N LYS A 342 -8.25 -16.80 11.68
CA LYS A 342 -8.29 -17.31 13.06
C LYS A 342 -8.22 -16.23 14.13
N ILE A 343 -7.72 -15.05 13.76
CA ILE A 343 -7.50 -13.93 14.67
C ILE A 343 -8.61 -12.90 14.42
N ASP A 344 -9.18 -12.34 15.47
CA ASP A 344 -10.12 -11.23 15.34
C ASP A 344 -9.45 -10.05 14.64
N SER A 345 -10.17 -9.39 13.75
CA SER A 345 -9.63 -8.34 12.89
C SER A 345 -9.01 -7.19 13.69
N ILE A 346 -9.63 -6.80 14.81
CA ILE A 346 -9.07 -5.74 15.66
C ILE A 346 -7.79 -6.20 16.36
N GLU A 347 -7.72 -7.43 16.85
CA GLU A 347 -6.53 -7.97 17.49
C GLU A 347 -5.36 -8.03 16.53
N LEU A 348 -5.63 -8.40 15.29
CA LEU A 348 -4.63 -8.48 14.24
C LEU A 348 -4.05 -7.11 13.89
N ILE A 349 -4.91 -6.10 13.65
CA ILE A 349 -4.49 -4.72 13.37
C ILE A 349 -3.79 -4.12 14.58
N TRP A 350 -4.39 -4.28 15.78
CA TRP A 350 -3.87 -3.76 17.03
C TRP A 350 -2.47 -4.28 17.35
N LYS A 351 -2.25 -5.58 17.19
CA LYS A 351 -0.93 -6.19 17.41
C LYS A 351 0.14 -5.54 16.54
N ASN A 352 -0.14 -5.35 15.25
CA ASN A 352 0.78 -4.70 14.33
C ASN A 352 1.03 -3.23 14.71
N LEU A 353 -0.02 -2.47 14.98
CA LEU A 353 0.08 -1.07 15.40
C LEU A 353 0.88 -0.92 16.69
N LYS A 354 0.53 -1.71 17.72
CA LYS A 354 1.21 -1.64 19.02
C LYS A 354 2.70 -1.95 18.90
N ALA A 355 3.08 -2.95 18.10
CA ALA A 355 4.49 -3.28 17.87
C ALA A 355 5.26 -2.15 17.19
N MET A 356 4.66 -1.45 16.25
CA MET A 356 5.27 -0.28 15.61
C MET A 356 5.40 0.89 16.58
N VAL A 357 4.41 1.12 17.46
CA VAL A 357 4.51 2.12 18.53
C VAL A 357 5.62 1.74 19.52
N ASP A 358 5.71 0.46 19.89
CA ASP A 358 6.80 -0.03 20.78
C ASP A 358 8.18 0.23 20.17
N ALA A 359 8.35 0.11 18.85
CA ALA A 359 9.60 0.43 18.16
C ALA A 359 9.97 1.92 18.30
N ILE A 360 8.99 2.83 18.18
CA ILE A 360 9.20 4.27 18.43
C ILE A 360 9.64 4.51 19.86
N LEU A 361 8.94 3.93 20.84
CA LEU A 361 9.20 4.16 22.26
C LEU A 361 10.56 3.62 22.70
N LYS A 362 11.03 2.52 22.10
CA LYS A 362 12.33 1.90 22.38
C LYS A 362 13.51 2.60 21.71
N SER A 363 13.27 3.39 20.66
CA SER A 363 14.36 4.01 19.90
C SER A 363 15.18 4.99 20.74
N GLU A 364 16.51 4.85 20.68
CA GLU A 364 17.45 5.79 21.27
C GLU A 364 17.74 7.01 20.38
N LYS A 365 17.36 6.94 19.11
CA LYS A 365 17.60 8.00 18.10
C LYS A 365 16.46 9.04 18.05
N LEU A 366 15.35 8.78 18.74
CA LEU A 366 14.21 9.68 18.81
C LEU A 366 14.24 10.57 20.06
N SER A 367 13.87 11.84 19.89
CA SER A 367 13.70 12.78 21.01
C SER A 367 12.49 12.39 21.85
N GLU A 368 12.47 12.83 23.11
CA GLU A 368 11.33 12.62 24.01
C GLU A 368 10.03 13.20 23.44
N SER A 369 10.09 14.34 22.72
CA SER A 369 8.91 14.90 22.05
C SER A 369 8.37 13.98 20.97
N GLN A 370 9.24 13.30 20.20
CA GLN A 370 8.80 12.33 19.18
C GLN A 370 8.18 11.10 19.81
N LYS A 371 8.72 10.60 20.93
CA LYS A 371 8.18 9.47 21.68
C LYS A 371 6.84 9.81 22.32
N THR A 372 6.71 10.98 22.95
CA THR A 372 5.46 11.45 23.55
C THR A 372 4.32 11.52 22.53
N ASN A 373 4.64 11.85 21.30
CA ASN A 373 3.67 11.92 20.20
C ASN A 373 3.68 10.66 19.31
N CYS A 374 3.96 9.48 19.86
CA CYS A 374 4.15 8.24 19.10
C CYS A 374 2.96 7.85 18.19
N TRP A 375 1.74 8.21 18.55
CA TRP A 375 0.52 7.90 17.80
C TRP A 375 0.34 8.76 16.54
N GLN A 376 1.02 9.90 16.42
CA GLN A 376 0.86 10.82 15.29
C GLN A 376 1.45 10.31 13.96
N TYR A 377 2.24 9.24 14.00
CA TYR A 377 2.91 8.67 12.82
C TYR A 377 2.10 7.60 12.10
N PHE A 378 0.89 7.30 12.57
CA PHE A 378 0.05 6.23 12.03
C PHE A 378 -1.25 6.78 11.43
N THR A 379 -1.70 6.14 10.36
CA THR A 379 -2.98 6.44 9.69
C THR A 379 -3.55 5.18 9.04
N LEU A 380 -4.71 5.29 8.42
CA LEU A 380 -5.31 4.20 7.67
C LEU A 380 -4.68 4.10 6.28
N GLY A 381 -4.19 2.91 5.94
CA GLY A 381 -3.66 2.54 4.64
C GLY A 381 -4.34 1.28 4.15
N THR A 382 -5.65 1.32 3.96
CA THR A 382 -6.50 0.14 3.82
C THR A 382 -6.24 -0.71 2.60
N ASP A 383 -5.70 -0.11 1.55
CA ASP A 383 -5.51 -0.73 0.23
C ASP A 383 -6.84 -1.30 -0.35
N PHE A 384 -7.98 -0.67 0.00
CA PHE A 384 -9.26 -1.08 -0.56
C PHE A 384 -9.28 -0.89 -2.07
N GLU A 385 -9.93 -1.81 -2.77
CA GLU A 385 -9.90 -1.97 -4.23
C GLU A 385 -8.54 -2.45 -4.79
N GLY A 386 -7.50 -2.57 -3.94
CA GLY A 386 -6.24 -3.23 -4.25
C GLY A 386 -6.37 -4.76 -4.33
N TYR A 387 -5.20 -5.41 -4.47
CA TYR A 387 -5.09 -6.87 -4.43
C TYR A 387 -4.90 -7.35 -3.01
N ILE A 388 -5.94 -7.26 -2.19
CA ILE A 388 -5.90 -7.65 -0.78
C ILE A 388 -6.93 -8.73 -0.45
N ASP A 389 -6.67 -9.46 0.64
CA ASP A 389 -7.66 -10.23 1.38
C ASP A 389 -8.00 -9.42 2.64
N PRO A 390 -9.04 -8.56 2.57
CA PRO A 390 -9.30 -7.61 3.64
C PRO A 390 -9.73 -8.33 4.91
N THR A 391 -9.38 -7.74 6.05
CA THR A 391 -9.84 -8.18 7.37
C THR A 391 -11.35 -8.38 7.38
N GLN A 392 -11.83 -9.42 8.10
CA GLN A 392 -13.21 -9.86 7.98
C GLN A 392 -14.22 -8.82 8.48
N ASP A 393 -13.87 -8.14 9.59
CA ASP A 393 -14.77 -7.21 10.25
C ASP A 393 -14.78 -5.82 9.62
N TYR A 394 -13.67 -5.43 8.93
CA TYR A 394 -13.48 -4.08 8.38
C TYR A 394 -13.18 -4.11 6.88
N GLY A 395 -13.81 -5.02 6.13
CA GLY A 395 -13.51 -5.26 4.72
C GLY A 395 -13.99 -4.19 3.73
N ASN A 396 -14.56 -3.10 4.20
CA ASN A 396 -14.99 -1.96 3.36
C ASN A 396 -15.26 -0.71 4.21
N VAL A 397 -15.36 0.44 3.56
CA VAL A 397 -15.52 1.75 4.21
C VAL A 397 -16.76 1.88 5.10
N LEU A 398 -17.83 1.13 4.84
CA LEU A 398 -19.06 1.17 5.65
C LEU A 398 -18.86 0.61 7.07
N LEU A 399 -17.73 -0.06 7.32
CA LEU A 399 -17.39 -0.69 8.60
C LEU A 399 -16.37 0.15 9.40
N PHE A 400 -16.05 1.35 8.96
CA PHE A 400 -15.06 2.19 9.64
C PHE A 400 -15.54 2.69 11.00
N ASP A 401 -16.83 2.95 11.17
CA ASP A 401 -17.36 3.30 12.49
C ASP A 401 -17.14 2.16 13.50
N ASP A 402 -17.35 0.90 13.07
CA ASP A 402 -17.11 -0.27 13.92
C ASP A 402 -15.62 -0.43 14.25
N PHE A 403 -14.72 -0.12 13.28
CA PHE A 403 -13.29 -0.11 13.49
C PHE A 403 -12.86 0.97 14.50
N GLU A 404 -13.39 2.18 14.40
CA GLU A 404 -13.08 3.28 15.30
C GLU A 404 -13.50 2.95 16.74
N GLU A 405 -14.69 2.37 16.92
CA GLU A 405 -15.20 1.91 18.22
C GLU A 405 -14.29 0.82 18.82
N ASP A 406 -13.87 -0.19 18.01
CA ASP A 406 -13.03 -1.28 18.46
C ASP A 406 -11.59 -0.81 18.76
N LEU A 407 -11.04 0.10 17.95
CA LEU A 407 -9.73 0.72 18.20
C LEU A 407 -9.75 1.53 19.50
N SER A 408 -10.82 2.30 19.71
CA SER A 408 -11.01 3.05 20.97
C SER A 408 -11.03 2.12 22.18
N ALA A 409 -11.75 1.01 22.10
CA ALA A 409 -11.78 0.02 23.18
C ALA A 409 -10.42 -0.57 23.47
N LYS A 410 -9.59 -0.87 22.44
CA LYS A 410 -8.21 -1.35 22.63
C LYS A 410 -7.29 -0.30 23.23
N MET A 411 -7.42 0.95 22.84
CA MET A 411 -6.64 2.04 23.44
C MET A 411 -7.04 2.33 24.88
N MET A 412 -8.32 2.23 25.22
CA MET A 412 -8.81 2.34 26.61
C MET A 412 -8.28 1.19 27.49
N GLU A 413 -8.23 -0.04 26.97
CA GLU A 413 -7.60 -1.17 27.65
C GLU A 413 -6.12 -0.89 27.92
N LEU A 414 -5.37 -0.41 26.91
CA LEU A 414 -3.96 -0.05 27.02
C LEU A 414 -3.75 1.09 28.02
N MET A 415 -4.58 2.13 27.99
CA MET A 415 -4.55 3.25 28.94
C MET A 415 -4.69 2.74 30.39
N ASN A 416 -5.61 1.83 30.66
CA ASN A 416 -5.86 1.30 31.97
C ASN A 416 -4.75 0.35 32.51
N THR A 417 -3.92 -0.21 31.61
CA THR A 417 -2.89 -1.18 31.95
C THR A 417 -1.47 -0.62 31.90
N GLU A 418 -1.16 0.15 30.85
CA GLU A 418 0.17 0.66 30.53
C GLU A 418 0.15 2.13 30.06
N GLY A 419 -0.89 2.91 30.40
CA GLY A 419 -1.15 4.24 29.86
C GLY A 419 0.03 5.21 29.93
N GLU A 420 0.77 5.24 31.05
CA GLU A 420 1.94 6.08 31.22
C GLU A 420 3.01 5.81 30.15
N LYS A 421 3.32 4.54 29.88
CA LYS A 421 4.29 4.12 28.87
C LYS A 421 3.93 4.59 27.46
N TYR A 422 2.63 4.57 27.12
CA TYR A 422 2.13 4.92 25.80
C TYR A 422 1.59 6.34 25.68
N HIS A 423 1.83 7.17 26.70
CA HIS A 423 1.36 8.56 26.76
C HIS A 423 -0.16 8.71 26.60
N LEU A 424 -0.91 7.76 27.16
CA LEU A 424 -2.38 7.75 27.25
C LEU A 424 -2.78 7.96 28.71
N SER A 425 -2.77 9.23 29.16
CA SER A 425 -3.02 9.57 30.55
C SER A 425 -4.50 9.65 30.92
N GLY A 426 -5.38 9.66 29.93
CA GLY A 426 -6.83 9.72 30.11
C GLY A 426 -7.61 9.53 28.80
N GLU A 427 -8.95 9.57 28.91
CA GLU A 427 -9.84 9.35 27.77
C GLU A 427 -9.63 10.37 26.65
N VAL A 428 -9.25 11.60 26.97
CA VAL A 428 -8.97 12.68 25.97
C VAL A 428 -7.78 12.32 25.09
N GLU A 429 -6.72 11.75 25.66
CA GLU A 429 -5.55 11.30 24.90
C GLU A 429 -5.89 10.10 24.03
N VAL A 430 -6.72 9.17 24.53
CA VAL A 430 -7.22 8.03 23.75
C VAL A 430 -8.04 8.53 22.55
N GLU A 431 -9.01 9.42 22.78
CA GLU A 431 -9.83 10.00 21.71
C GLU A 431 -8.97 10.70 20.66
N ARG A 432 -7.98 11.49 21.10
CA ARG A 432 -7.03 12.16 20.21
C ARG A 432 -6.21 11.18 19.37
N ALA A 433 -5.73 10.10 19.97
CA ALA A 433 -4.95 9.08 19.27
C ALA A 433 -5.80 8.32 18.24
N VAL A 434 -7.03 7.94 18.59
CA VAL A 434 -7.98 7.28 17.68
C VAL A 434 -8.33 8.19 16.49
N ARG A 435 -8.76 9.43 16.76
CA ARG A 435 -9.04 10.41 15.70
C ARG A 435 -7.82 10.72 14.86
N GLY A 436 -6.63 10.79 15.48
CA GLY A 436 -5.35 10.93 14.81
C GLY A 436 -5.18 9.85 13.74
N ILE A 437 -5.27 8.59 14.15
CA ILE A 437 -5.08 7.42 13.26
C ILE A 437 -6.16 7.36 12.18
N CYS A 438 -7.42 7.59 12.55
CA CYS A 438 -8.54 7.46 11.62
C CYS A 438 -8.61 8.63 10.61
N PHE A 439 -8.09 9.82 10.95
CA PHE A 439 -8.25 11.00 10.10
C PHE A 439 -7.15 12.06 10.27
N GLU A 440 -6.91 12.59 11.48
CA GLU A 440 -6.20 13.85 11.68
C GLU A 440 -4.72 13.80 11.32
N ASN A 441 -4.06 12.63 11.46
CA ASN A 441 -2.65 12.48 11.14
C ASN A 441 -2.41 12.62 9.63
N ALA A 442 -3.22 11.94 8.79
CA ALA A 442 -3.15 12.09 7.34
C ALA A 442 -3.53 13.50 6.89
N TYR A 443 -4.56 14.09 7.49
CA TYR A 443 -4.99 15.45 7.20
C TYR A 443 -3.91 16.49 7.54
N SER A 444 -3.28 16.35 8.71
CA SER A 444 -2.16 17.20 9.12
C SER A 444 -0.92 17.00 8.26
N PHE A 445 -0.70 15.79 7.78
CA PHE A 445 0.38 15.48 6.84
C PHE A 445 0.15 16.17 5.50
N LEU A 446 -1.06 16.10 4.94
CA LEU A 446 -1.44 16.84 3.74
C LEU A 446 -1.24 18.35 3.93
N LYS A 447 -1.62 18.90 5.08
CA LYS A 447 -1.43 20.34 5.39
C LYS A 447 0.02 20.79 5.31
N ARG A 448 0.96 19.91 5.68
CA ARG A 448 2.40 20.24 5.65
C ARG A 448 3.04 20.04 4.28
N HIS A 449 2.53 19.14 3.45
CA HIS A 449 3.28 18.65 2.30
C HIS A 449 2.53 18.72 0.96
N PHE A 450 1.23 19.00 0.95
CA PHE A 450 0.38 19.11 -0.25
C PHE A 450 -0.10 20.54 -0.45
#